data_aadf1910cda742d48c59d60a469ee8bc
#
_entry.id   aadf1910cda742d48c59d60a469ee8bc
#
_cell.length_a   1.000
_cell.length_b   1.000
_cell.length_c   1.000
_cell.angle_alpha   90.00
_cell.angle_beta   90.00
_cell.angle_gamma   90.00
#
_symmetry.space_group_name_H-M   'P 1'
#
loop_
_entity.id
_entity.type
_entity.pdbx_description
1 polymer ?
#
loop_
_entity_poly.entity_id
_entity_poly.type
_entity_poly.pdbx_seq_one_letter_code
_entity_poly.pdbx_strand_id
1 'polypeptide(L)'
;MQTKESWFPKFKPYQGDLDTTPVQTDEYLPAGKSIILGLQHAFAMFGATVLAPLLMGFDPNLTIFITGIGTILFFLMTGGRMPSYLGSSFAFIGAVVAVTGYTGVGANPNLSLALGGTIACGVLYALIGLIVIRTGTAWIEKLMPPIVTGAIVMIIGLHLAP
;
A
#
# COMPACT_ATOMS: atom_id res chain seq x y z
N MET A 1 13.53 1.42 35.88
CA MET A 1 12.24 2.07 35.53
C MET A 1 12.09 1.99 34.02
N GLN A 2 11.29 1.04 33.52
CA GLN A 2 10.95 0.99 32.09
C GLN A 2 9.95 2.14 31.85
N THR A 3 10.40 3.17 31.14
CA THR A 3 9.51 4.21 30.62
C THR A 3 8.51 3.52 29.70
N LYS A 4 7.20 3.54 30.06
CA LYS A 4 6.12 3.12 29.17
C LYS A 4 6.31 3.89 27.86
N GLU A 5 6.81 3.23 26.83
CA GLU A 5 6.84 3.81 25.48
C GLU A 5 5.40 4.15 25.10
N SER A 6 5.15 5.40 24.80
CA SER A 6 3.85 5.84 24.30
C SER A 6 3.58 5.13 22.97
N TRP A 7 2.31 4.73 22.72
CA TRP A 7 1.91 4.07 21.46
C TRP A 7 2.30 4.90 20.23
N PHE A 8 2.20 6.22 20.32
CA PHE A 8 2.69 7.14 19.30
C PHE A 8 4.08 7.66 19.67
N PRO A 9 5.03 7.74 18.70
CA PRO A 9 6.32 8.36 18.92
C PRO A 9 6.14 9.87 19.22
N LYS A 10 7.06 10.44 19.96
CA LYS A 10 7.16 11.89 20.10
C LYS A 10 7.84 12.43 18.85
N PHE A 11 7.05 12.94 17.93
CA PHE A 11 7.56 13.51 16.69
C PHE A 11 8.48 14.70 16.97
N LYS A 12 9.65 14.70 16.34
CA LYS A 12 10.67 15.74 16.43
C LYS A 12 10.78 16.52 15.14
N PRO A 13 11.09 17.83 15.18
CA PRO A 13 11.38 18.56 13.96
C PRO A 13 12.65 18.02 13.31
N TYR A 14 12.60 17.77 11.99
CA TYR A 14 13.76 17.38 11.21
C TYR A 14 14.81 18.51 11.18
N GLN A 15 16.05 18.19 11.51
CA GLN A 15 17.16 19.14 11.57
C GLN A 15 18.30 18.79 10.60
N GLY A 16 18.15 17.73 9.82
CA GLY A 16 19.16 17.29 8.85
C GLY A 16 19.09 18.05 7.52
N ASP A 17 20.04 17.72 6.65
CA ASP A 17 20.02 18.14 5.25
C ASP A 17 19.32 17.09 4.41
N LEU A 18 18.27 17.49 3.69
CA LEU A 18 17.42 16.60 2.86
C LEU A 18 18.20 15.93 1.71
N ASP A 19 19.32 16.52 1.29
CA ASP A 19 20.13 15.96 0.20
C ASP A 19 21.03 14.82 0.67
N THR A 20 21.31 14.76 1.98
CA THR A 20 22.29 13.80 2.53
C THR A 20 21.69 12.85 3.57
N THR A 21 20.62 13.23 4.25
CA THR A 21 20.07 12.48 5.38
C THR A 21 18.58 12.22 5.19
N PRO A 22 18.12 10.94 5.24
CA PRO A 22 16.70 10.63 5.15
C PRO A 22 15.94 11.09 6.41
N VAL A 23 14.74 11.58 6.23
CA VAL A 23 13.81 11.89 7.34
C VAL A 23 13.39 10.59 8.02
N GLN A 24 13.58 10.52 9.34
CA GLN A 24 13.21 9.34 10.13
C GLN A 24 11.69 9.29 10.37
N THR A 25 11.17 8.13 10.74
CA THR A 25 9.73 7.91 10.95
C THR A 25 9.16 8.66 12.16
N ASP A 26 10.00 9.11 13.07
CA ASP A 26 9.64 9.94 14.24
C ASP A 26 9.95 11.44 14.03
N GLU A 27 10.30 11.84 12.81
CA GLU A 27 10.58 13.22 12.45
C GLU A 27 9.53 13.81 11.52
N TYR A 28 9.35 15.12 11.60
CA TYR A 28 8.47 15.86 10.70
C TYR A 28 9.19 17.05 10.08
N LEU A 29 8.82 17.34 8.84
CA LEU A 29 9.31 18.51 8.12
C LEU A 29 8.49 19.76 8.47
N PRO A 30 9.06 20.97 8.26
CA PRO A 30 8.28 22.21 8.34
C PRO A 30 7.00 22.14 7.51
N ALA A 31 5.91 22.72 8.01
CA ALA A 31 4.57 22.58 7.43
C ALA A 31 4.52 22.89 5.92
N GLY A 32 5.23 23.92 5.44
CA GLY A 32 5.26 24.26 4.01
C GLY A 32 5.85 23.11 3.15
N LYS A 33 6.97 22.52 3.57
CA LYS A 33 7.58 21.38 2.85
C LYS A 33 6.69 20.14 2.93
N SER A 34 6.10 19.86 4.08
CA SER A 34 5.18 18.73 4.27
C SER A 34 3.95 18.84 3.37
N ILE A 35 3.38 20.03 3.20
CA ILE A 35 2.23 20.25 2.31
C ILE A 35 2.62 20.01 0.85
N ILE A 36 3.76 20.54 0.39
CA ILE A 36 4.22 20.34 -0.99
C ILE A 36 4.46 18.86 -1.27
N LEU A 37 5.16 18.15 -0.38
CA LEU A 37 5.41 16.71 -0.52
C LEU A 37 4.11 15.90 -0.44
N GLY A 38 3.18 16.28 0.42
CA GLY A 38 1.87 15.66 0.52
C GLY A 38 1.05 15.81 -0.76
N LEU A 39 1.05 17.00 -1.37
CA LEU A 39 0.42 17.24 -2.67
C LEU A 39 1.08 16.43 -3.78
N GLN A 40 2.41 16.41 -3.83
CA GLN A 40 3.15 15.59 -4.78
C GLN A 40 2.80 14.11 -4.65
N HIS A 41 2.71 13.60 -3.43
CA HIS A 41 2.31 12.23 -3.16
C HIS A 41 0.87 11.95 -3.61
N ALA A 42 -0.06 12.86 -3.33
CA ALA A 42 -1.45 12.75 -3.77
C ALA A 42 -1.56 12.66 -5.30
N PHE A 43 -0.82 13.51 -6.03
CA PHE A 43 -0.78 13.43 -7.50
C PHE A 43 -0.15 12.14 -8.01
N ALA A 44 0.94 11.69 -7.41
CA ALA A 44 1.61 10.44 -7.80
C ALA A 44 0.72 9.21 -7.59
N MET A 45 -0.05 9.17 -6.49
CA MET A 45 -0.93 8.05 -6.17
C MET A 45 -2.29 8.11 -6.87
N PHE A 46 -2.71 9.28 -7.35
CA PHE A 46 -4.03 9.48 -7.97
C PHE A 46 -4.26 8.53 -9.14
N GLY A 47 -3.28 8.40 -10.03
CA GLY A 47 -3.39 7.51 -11.20
C GLY A 47 -3.69 6.07 -10.81
N ALA A 48 -2.92 5.50 -9.89
CA ALA A 48 -3.12 4.13 -9.42
C ALA A 48 -4.43 3.96 -8.66
N THR A 49 -4.80 4.94 -7.83
CA THR A 49 -5.99 4.87 -6.99
C THR A 49 -7.29 4.93 -7.80
N VAL A 50 -7.28 5.62 -8.94
CA VAL A 50 -8.46 5.74 -9.83
C VAL A 50 -8.43 4.69 -10.93
N LEU A 51 -7.28 4.50 -11.58
CA LEU A 51 -7.18 3.64 -12.76
C LEU A 51 -7.34 2.16 -12.42
N ALA A 52 -6.72 1.69 -11.34
CA ALA A 52 -6.81 0.27 -11.00
C ALA A 52 -8.25 -0.21 -10.71
N PRO A 53 -9.06 0.50 -9.91
CA PRO A 53 -10.47 0.15 -9.74
C PRO A 53 -11.26 0.16 -11.04
N LEU A 54 -11.04 1.18 -11.91
CA LEU A 54 -11.72 1.26 -13.20
C LEU A 54 -11.41 0.06 -14.08
N LEU A 55 -10.14 -0.35 -14.16
CA LEU A 55 -9.71 -1.52 -14.95
C LEU A 55 -10.27 -2.84 -14.40
N MET A 56 -10.64 -2.89 -13.14
CA MET A 56 -11.29 -4.04 -12.51
C MET A 56 -12.83 -3.96 -12.48
N GLY A 57 -13.40 -2.84 -12.94
CA GLY A 57 -14.83 -2.59 -12.91
C GLY A 57 -15.41 -2.27 -11.53
N PHE A 58 -14.59 -1.73 -10.62
CA PHE A 58 -15.00 -1.25 -9.32
C PHE A 58 -15.36 0.23 -9.38
N ASP A 59 -16.19 0.71 -8.45
CA ASP A 59 -16.46 2.13 -8.29
C ASP A 59 -15.21 2.84 -7.71
N PRO A 60 -14.59 3.81 -8.45
CA PRO A 60 -13.42 4.51 -7.98
C PRO A 60 -13.68 5.37 -6.74
N ASN A 61 -14.87 5.97 -6.62
CA ASN A 61 -15.21 6.84 -5.50
C ASN A 61 -15.28 6.04 -4.19
N LEU A 62 -15.95 4.89 -4.25
CA LEU A 62 -16.01 3.98 -3.12
C LEU A 62 -14.63 3.44 -2.77
N THR A 63 -13.82 3.10 -3.77
CA THR A 63 -12.45 2.61 -3.56
C THR A 63 -11.57 3.68 -2.89
N ILE A 64 -11.62 4.94 -3.34
CA ILE A 64 -10.90 6.05 -2.73
C ILE A 64 -11.32 6.23 -1.26
N PHE A 65 -12.61 6.19 -1.00
CA PHE A 65 -13.15 6.34 0.35
C PHE A 65 -12.65 5.22 1.29
N ILE A 66 -12.74 3.97 0.85
CA ILE A 66 -12.29 2.80 1.63
C ILE A 66 -10.77 2.81 1.83
N THR A 67 -9.98 3.18 0.82
CA THR A 67 -8.52 3.29 0.95
C THR A 67 -8.13 4.39 1.94
N GLY A 68 -8.88 5.49 1.99
CA GLY A 68 -8.70 6.54 2.98
C GLY A 68 -8.93 6.03 4.41
N ILE A 69 -10.04 5.34 4.64
CA ILE A 69 -10.34 4.70 5.94
C ILE A 69 -9.25 3.67 6.30
N GLY A 70 -8.88 2.81 5.35
CA GLY A 70 -7.83 1.80 5.54
C GLY A 70 -6.50 2.41 5.93
N THR A 71 -6.10 3.50 5.29
CA THR A 71 -4.86 4.23 5.59
C THR A 71 -4.89 4.83 7.01
N ILE A 72 -6.01 5.44 7.41
CA ILE A 72 -6.18 5.97 8.77
C ILE A 72 -6.10 4.85 9.81
N LEU A 73 -6.81 3.73 9.59
CA LEU A 73 -6.77 2.59 10.48
C LEU A 73 -5.35 2.01 10.60
N PHE A 74 -4.65 1.87 9.48
CA PHE A 74 -3.26 1.41 9.47
C PHE A 74 -2.35 2.35 10.27
N PHE A 75 -2.48 3.66 10.07
CA PHE A 75 -1.72 4.65 10.83
C PHE A 75 -1.97 4.53 12.34
N LEU A 76 -3.22 4.37 12.76
CA LEU A 76 -3.57 4.18 14.17
C LEU A 76 -3.04 2.87 14.73
N MET A 77 -3.15 1.77 13.98
CA MET A 77 -2.67 0.44 14.40
C MET A 77 -1.15 0.37 14.51
N THR A 78 -0.42 1.05 13.63
CA THR A 78 1.05 1.11 13.67
C THR A 78 1.60 2.17 14.61
N GLY A 79 0.72 2.97 15.24
CA GLY A 79 1.11 4.07 16.11
C GLY A 79 1.90 5.17 15.39
N GLY A 80 1.67 5.36 14.09
CA GLY A 80 2.38 6.35 13.27
C GLY A 80 3.85 6.00 12.98
N ARG A 81 4.31 4.79 13.35
CA ARG A 81 5.72 4.37 13.16
C ARG A 81 6.03 3.92 11.73
N MET A 82 5.00 3.59 10.94
CA MET A 82 5.15 3.17 9.55
C MET A 82 4.35 4.12 8.65
N PRO A 83 5.00 5.08 8.00
CA PRO A 83 4.35 5.93 7.03
C PRO A 83 4.03 5.09 5.78
N SER A 84 2.76 4.80 5.56
CA SER A 84 2.30 4.05 4.40
C SER A 84 0.94 4.53 3.95
N TYR A 85 0.77 4.58 2.64
CA TYR A 85 -0.52 4.77 1.99
C TYR A 85 -1.04 3.42 1.53
N LEU A 86 -2.24 3.06 1.94
CA LEU A 86 -2.93 1.85 1.49
C LEU A 86 -3.81 2.21 0.29
N GLY A 87 -3.35 1.89 -0.89
CA GLY A 87 -4.06 2.16 -2.14
C GLY A 87 -4.29 0.91 -2.96
N SER A 88 -4.91 1.11 -4.12
CA SER A 88 -5.13 0.04 -5.09
C SER A 88 -3.81 -0.47 -5.66
N SER A 89 -3.74 -1.77 -5.92
CA SER A 89 -2.55 -2.40 -6.49
C SER A 89 -2.81 -2.89 -7.90
N PHE A 90 -1.95 -2.52 -8.83
CA PHE A 90 -1.98 -3.02 -10.21
C PHE A 90 -1.75 -4.54 -10.31
N ALA A 91 -1.09 -5.14 -9.32
CA ALA A 91 -0.87 -6.58 -9.27
C ALA A 91 -2.19 -7.40 -9.19
N PHE A 92 -3.26 -6.81 -8.67
CA PHE A 92 -4.56 -7.46 -8.58
C PHE A 92 -5.37 -7.41 -9.87
N ILE A 93 -5.07 -6.49 -10.82
CA ILE A 93 -5.88 -6.30 -12.03
C ILE A 93 -5.98 -7.60 -12.81
N GLY A 94 -4.86 -8.22 -13.14
CA GLY A 94 -4.84 -9.47 -13.91
C GLY A 94 -5.59 -10.60 -13.22
N ALA A 95 -5.41 -10.76 -11.91
CA ALA A 95 -6.09 -11.79 -11.11
C ALA A 95 -7.60 -11.56 -11.06
N VAL A 96 -8.04 -10.33 -10.82
CA VAL A 96 -9.47 -9.98 -10.78
C VAL A 96 -10.12 -10.19 -12.15
N VAL A 97 -9.51 -9.69 -13.22
CA VAL A 97 -10.02 -9.87 -14.59
C VAL A 97 -10.13 -11.35 -14.95
N ALA A 98 -9.10 -12.14 -14.67
CA ALA A 98 -9.09 -13.57 -14.96
C ALA A 98 -10.18 -14.35 -14.21
N VAL A 99 -10.39 -14.03 -12.93
CA VAL A 99 -11.37 -14.74 -12.10
C VAL A 99 -12.81 -14.29 -12.39
N THR A 100 -13.02 -13.00 -12.66
CA THR A 100 -14.35 -12.44 -12.87
C THR A 100 -14.81 -12.52 -14.31
N GLY A 101 -13.92 -12.72 -15.28
CA GLY A 101 -14.21 -12.63 -16.71
C GLY A 101 -14.57 -11.22 -17.16
N TYR A 102 -14.15 -10.18 -16.44
CA TYR A 102 -14.51 -8.80 -16.72
C TYR A 102 -13.94 -8.34 -18.08
N THR A 103 -14.77 -7.76 -18.91
CA THR A 103 -14.43 -7.36 -20.29
C THR A 103 -14.08 -5.88 -20.44
N GLY A 104 -14.02 -5.14 -19.35
CA GLY A 104 -13.64 -3.71 -19.36
C GLY A 104 -14.81 -2.74 -19.62
N VAL A 105 -16.05 -3.18 -19.67
CA VAL A 105 -17.22 -2.33 -19.95
C VAL A 105 -18.21 -2.33 -18.78
N GLY A 106 -18.47 -1.15 -18.24
CA GLY A 106 -19.42 -0.96 -17.13
C GLY A 106 -18.93 -1.49 -15.78
N ALA A 107 -19.88 -1.73 -14.87
CA ALA A 107 -19.57 -2.32 -13.57
C ALA A 107 -19.30 -3.83 -13.70
N ASN A 108 -18.36 -4.35 -12.90
CA ASN A 108 -18.04 -5.77 -12.90
C ASN A 108 -19.21 -6.59 -12.31
N PRO A 109 -19.86 -7.48 -13.09
CA PRO A 109 -21.02 -8.23 -12.60
C PRO A 109 -20.66 -9.26 -11.52
N ASN A 110 -19.40 -9.69 -11.47
CA ASN A 110 -18.89 -10.68 -10.54
C ASN A 110 -18.06 -10.05 -9.39
N LEU A 111 -18.44 -8.84 -8.97
CA LEU A 111 -17.72 -8.08 -7.95
C LEU A 111 -17.58 -8.84 -6.62
N SER A 112 -18.62 -9.57 -6.23
CA SER A 112 -18.60 -10.40 -5.00
C SER A 112 -17.51 -11.46 -5.02
N LEU A 113 -17.22 -12.04 -6.18
CA LEU A 113 -16.16 -13.04 -6.35
C LEU A 113 -14.77 -12.39 -6.19
N ALA A 114 -14.58 -11.20 -6.80
CA ALA A 114 -13.34 -10.44 -6.65
C ALA A 114 -13.10 -10.02 -5.20
N LEU A 115 -14.14 -9.52 -4.51
CA LEU A 115 -14.04 -9.12 -3.11
C LEU A 115 -13.77 -10.32 -2.20
N GLY A 116 -14.41 -11.46 -2.46
CA GLY A 116 -14.14 -12.72 -1.75
C GLY A 116 -12.69 -13.15 -1.90
N GLY A 117 -12.12 -13.09 -3.10
CA GLY A 117 -10.71 -13.35 -3.37
C GLY A 117 -9.78 -12.38 -2.61
N THR A 118 -10.14 -11.10 -2.57
CA THR A 118 -9.36 -10.08 -1.83
C THR A 118 -9.36 -10.36 -0.32
N ILE A 119 -10.51 -10.77 0.25
CA ILE A 119 -10.59 -11.16 1.66
C ILE A 119 -9.73 -12.40 1.92
N ALA A 120 -9.80 -13.41 1.06
CA ALA A 120 -8.96 -14.62 1.19
C ALA A 120 -7.47 -14.28 1.16
N CYS A 121 -7.03 -13.39 0.25
CA CYS A 121 -5.67 -12.87 0.24
C CYS A 121 -5.31 -12.15 1.55
N GLY A 122 -6.21 -11.33 2.10
CA GLY A 122 -6.00 -10.65 3.38
C GLY A 122 -5.78 -11.64 4.53
N VAL A 123 -6.58 -12.69 4.59
CA VAL A 123 -6.42 -13.78 5.57
C VAL A 123 -5.08 -14.49 5.40
N LEU A 124 -4.70 -14.80 4.16
CA LEU A 124 -3.40 -15.42 3.85
C LEU A 124 -2.24 -14.54 4.31
N TYR A 125 -2.28 -13.24 4.03
CA TYR A 125 -1.25 -12.30 4.51
C TYR A 125 -1.20 -12.21 6.03
N ALA A 126 -2.35 -12.26 6.72
CA ALA A 126 -2.38 -12.30 8.18
C ALA A 126 -1.70 -13.58 8.73
N LEU A 127 -1.95 -14.74 8.10
CA LEU A 127 -1.29 -16.00 8.46
C LEU A 127 0.22 -15.94 8.23
N ILE A 128 0.66 -15.40 7.08
CA ILE A 128 2.08 -15.18 6.79
C ILE A 128 2.69 -14.24 7.84
N GLY A 129 1.99 -13.15 8.20
CA GLY A 129 2.43 -12.25 9.26
C GLY A 129 2.64 -12.93 10.60
N LEU A 130 1.74 -13.83 11.01
CA LEU A 130 1.90 -14.64 12.23
C LEU A 130 3.12 -15.57 12.17
N ILE A 131 3.38 -16.16 11.01
CA ILE A 131 4.58 -16.99 10.78
C ILE A 131 5.84 -16.10 10.92
N VAL A 132 5.84 -14.94 10.28
CA VAL A 132 6.97 -14.00 10.30
C VAL A 132 7.30 -13.53 11.73
N ILE A 133 6.28 -13.27 12.55
CA ILE A 133 6.50 -12.89 13.95
C ILE A 133 7.28 -13.98 14.70
N ARG A 134 7.09 -15.26 14.35
CA ARG A 134 7.76 -16.40 15.01
C ARG A 134 9.10 -16.79 14.38
N THR A 135 9.23 -16.68 13.07
CA THR A 135 10.38 -17.18 12.29
C THR A 135 11.33 -16.10 11.81
N GLY A 136 10.92 -14.81 11.91
CA GLY A 136 11.67 -13.68 11.35
C GLY A 136 11.51 -13.55 9.83
N THR A 137 12.20 -12.57 9.22
CA THR A 137 12.08 -12.20 7.80
C THR A 137 13.09 -12.88 6.88
N ALA A 138 14.13 -13.52 7.43
CA ALA A 138 15.26 -14.03 6.65
C ALA A 138 14.89 -15.04 5.55
N TRP A 139 13.82 -15.82 5.75
CA TRP A 139 13.32 -16.76 4.74
C TRP A 139 12.60 -16.05 3.59
N ILE A 140 11.92 -14.92 3.87
CA ILE A 140 11.28 -14.08 2.84
C ILE A 140 12.34 -13.48 1.93
N GLU A 141 13.42 -12.96 2.50
CA GLU A 141 14.54 -12.38 1.75
C GLU A 141 15.21 -13.39 0.82
N LYS A 142 15.27 -14.66 1.26
CA LYS A 142 15.77 -15.77 0.43
C LYS A 142 14.79 -16.16 -0.68
N LEU A 143 13.49 -16.11 -0.40
CA LEU A 143 12.45 -16.47 -1.37
C LEU A 143 12.24 -15.38 -2.42
N MET A 144 12.40 -14.11 -2.02
CA MET A 144 12.17 -12.93 -2.84
C MET A 144 13.41 -12.04 -2.91
N PRO A 145 14.51 -12.51 -3.50
CA PRO A 145 15.67 -11.66 -3.71
C PRO A 145 15.32 -10.49 -4.63
N PRO A 146 16.05 -9.36 -4.57
CA PRO A 146 15.75 -8.14 -5.33
C PRO A 146 15.56 -8.35 -6.83
N ILE A 147 16.26 -9.33 -7.41
CA ILE A 147 16.14 -9.67 -8.84
C ILE A 147 14.77 -10.24 -9.19
N VAL A 148 14.19 -11.07 -8.31
CA VAL A 148 12.85 -11.64 -8.50
C VAL A 148 11.79 -10.56 -8.35
N THR A 149 11.91 -9.72 -7.32
CA THR A 149 11.00 -8.59 -7.10
C THR A 149 11.03 -7.61 -8.27
N GLY A 150 12.23 -7.28 -8.76
CA GLY A 150 12.40 -6.40 -9.93
C GLY A 150 11.79 -7.00 -11.20
N ALA A 151 11.98 -8.28 -11.45
CA ALA A 151 11.39 -8.96 -12.61
C ALA A 151 9.85 -8.96 -12.56
N ILE A 152 9.25 -9.21 -11.39
CA ILE A 152 7.80 -9.17 -11.20
C ILE A 152 7.25 -7.77 -11.48
N VAL A 153 7.88 -6.72 -10.92
CA VAL A 153 7.46 -5.34 -11.14
C VAL A 153 7.55 -4.95 -12.61
N MET A 154 8.61 -5.38 -13.30
CA MET A 154 8.79 -5.16 -14.74
C MET A 154 7.68 -5.86 -15.55
N ILE A 155 7.34 -7.10 -15.24
CA ILE A 155 6.27 -7.85 -15.92
C ILE A 155 4.92 -7.16 -15.72
N ILE A 156 4.61 -6.71 -14.50
CA ILE A 156 3.38 -5.94 -14.21
C ILE A 156 3.34 -4.67 -15.07
N GLY A 157 4.46 -3.93 -15.13
CA GLY A 157 4.54 -2.70 -15.92
C GLY A 157 4.36 -2.94 -17.42
N LEU A 158 4.98 -3.99 -17.97
CA LEU A 158 4.84 -4.38 -19.38
C LEU A 158 3.41 -4.86 -19.72
N HIS A 159 2.75 -5.55 -18.79
CA HIS A 159 1.38 -6.02 -18.99
C HIS A 159 0.36 -4.87 -18.99
N LEU A 160 0.68 -3.75 -18.35
CA LEU A 160 -0.17 -2.55 -18.30
C LEU A 160 0.18 -1.53 -19.39
N ALA A 161 1.27 -1.74 -20.14
CA ALA A 161 1.60 -0.89 -21.26
C ALA A 161 0.60 -1.14 -22.41
N PRO A 162 0.09 -0.08 -23.08
CA PRO A 162 -0.85 -0.19 -24.19
C PRO A 162 -0.22 -0.81 -25.42
#